data_1521cd5e4e15f7c517c6c9717629feab
#
_entry.id   1521cd5e4e15f7c517c6c9717629feab
#
_cell.length_a   1.000
_cell.length_b   1.000
_cell.length_c   1.000
_cell.angle_alpha   90.00
_cell.angle_beta   90.00
_cell.angle_gamma   90.00
#
_symmetry.space_group_name_H-M   'P 1'
#
loop_
_entity.id
_entity.type
_entity.pdbx_description
1 polymer ?
#
loop_
_entity_poly.entity_id
_entity_poly.type
_entity_poly.pdbx_seq_one_letter_code
_entity_poly.pdbx_strand_id
1 'polypeptide(L)'
;QEYLSIARQQRIKEELYLYLLNKREENAISLAITENTARIIDSAFGPSRPISPRKSFVLMIMFALGIAIPFALLYLREIIDTSVRSRKDIEKFTTIPYLGDIPVFTGKKHSRGIVVRENGRDSISEAFRILRANMGFMNTSGSQKVFLITSSTEHAGKTFVATNLAMVNAFSGNKVLLIDLD
;
A
#
# COMPACT_ATOMS: atom_id res chain seq x y z
N GLN A 1 -1.22 101.25 60.39
CA GLN A 1 -1.93 100.03 59.81
C GLN A 1 -1.20 99.42 58.60
N GLU A 2 -0.43 100.25 57.85
CA GLU A 2 0.32 99.72 56.66
C GLU A 2 1.45 98.76 57.03
N TYR A 3 2.20 98.97 58.08
CA TYR A 3 3.29 98.09 58.54
C TYR A 3 2.79 96.72 58.94
N LEU A 4 1.59 96.59 59.49
CA LEU A 4 1.00 95.32 59.88
C LEU A 4 0.52 94.51 58.65
N SER A 5 0.07 95.20 57.62
CA SER A 5 -0.32 94.52 56.35
C SER A 5 0.90 93.99 55.59
N ILE A 6 2.00 94.74 55.57
CA ILE A 6 3.27 94.35 54.95
C ILE A 6 3.88 93.15 55.69
N ALA A 7 3.91 93.19 57.04
CA ALA A 7 4.41 92.10 57.85
C ALA A 7 3.58 90.78 57.63
N ARG A 8 2.25 90.93 57.51
CA ARG A 8 1.36 89.78 57.22
C ARG A 8 1.60 89.20 55.80
N GLN A 9 1.78 90.08 54.83
CA GLN A 9 2.11 89.63 53.48
C GLN A 9 3.47 88.96 53.43
N GLN A 10 4.48 89.42 54.10
CA GLN A 10 5.77 88.72 54.18
C GLN A 10 5.64 87.36 54.84
N ARG A 11 4.91 87.24 55.92
CA ARG A 11 4.71 85.94 56.59
C ARG A 11 3.97 84.92 55.70
N ILE A 12 2.95 85.38 55.04
CA ILE A 12 2.21 84.51 54.06
C ILE A 12 3.14 84.03 52.90
N LYS A 13 3.97 84.91 52.37
CA LYS A 13 4.93 84.57 51.34
C LYS A 13 6.00 83.58 51.83
N GLU A 14 6.45 83.73 53.04
CA GLU A 14 7.42 82.86 53.69
C GLU A 14 6.82 81.46 53.94
N GLU A 15 5.61 81.40 54.50
CA GLU A 15 4.88 80.15 54.68
C GLU A 15 4.59 79.44 53.34
N LEU A 16 4.19 80.20 52.34
CA LEU A 16 3.98 79.66 51.00
C LEU A 16 5.28 79.15 50.39
N TYR A 17 6.38 79.85 50.53
CA TYR A 17 7.68 79.41 50.04
C TYR A 17 8.12 78.11 50.70
N LEU A 18 8.01 78.02 52.02
CA LEU A 18 8.32 76.76 52.74
C LEU A 18 7.41 75.63 52.34
N TYR A 19 6.13 75.91 52.16
CA TYR A 19 5.19 74.87 51.65
C TYR A 19 5.57 74.36 50.26
N LEU A 20 5.89 75.26 49.35
CA LEU A 20 6.29 74.90 47.99
C LEU A 20 7.62 74.19 47.99
N LEU A 21 8.57 74.52 48.80
CA LEU A 21 9.86 73.84 48.94
C LEU A 21 9.65 72.39 49.43
N ASN A 22 8.88 72.26 50.53
CA ASN A 22 8.53 70.93 51.05
C ASN A 22 7.82 70.07 49.98
N LYS A 23 6.89 70.64 49.19
CA LYS A 23 6.19 69.92 48.14
C LYS A 23 7.09 69.53 46.98
N ARG A 24 8.08 70.38 46.67
CA ARG A 24 9.11 70.07 45.68
C ARG A 24 9.99 68.93 46.16
N GLU A 25 10.41 68.90 47.38
CA GLU A 25 11.21 67.84 47.97
C GLU A 25 10.43 66.53 48.03
N GLU A 26 9.16 66.60 48.45
CA GLU A 26 8.27 65.43 48.46
C GLU A 26 8.09 64.85 47.07
N ASN A 27 7.88 65.70 46.05
CA ASN A 27 7.80 65.22 44.63
C ASN A 27 9.14 64.69 44.15
N ALA A 28 10.28 65.27 44.51
CA ALA A 28 11.60 64.79 44.17
C ALA A 28 11.85 63.38 44.77
N ILE A 29 11.48 63.17 46.03
CA ILE A 29 11.57 61.88 46.69
C ILE A 29 10.61 60.88 46.06
N SER A 30 9.36 61.28 45.75
CA SER A 30 8.39 60.44 45.11
C SER A 30 8.86 59.99 43.74
N LEU A 31 9.47 60.88 42.95
CA LEU A 31 10.07 60.51 41.66
C LEU A 31 11.28 59.58 41.81
N ALA A 32 12.11 59.79 42.86
CA ALA A 32 13.26 58.93 43.12
C ALA A 32 12.85 57.50 43.58
N ILE A 33 11.72 57.42 44.33
CA ILE A 33 11.16 56.15 44.83
C ILE A 33 10.39 55.41 43.71
N THR A 34 9.93 56.12 42.67
CA THR A 34 9.29 55.48 41.53
C THR A 34 10.34 54.81 40.66
N GLU A 35 11.18 53.93 41.23
CA GLU A 35 11.92 52.97 40.46
C GLU A 35 10.94 52.02 39.80
N ASN A 36 11.21 51.69 38.54
CA ASN A 36 10.45 50.70 37.79
C ASN A 36 10.26 49.46 38.65
N THR A 37 9.04 49.24 39.14
CA THR A 37 8.67 48.08 39.97
C THR A 37 8.75 46.78 39.16
N ALA A 38 8.91 46.87 37.85
CA ALA A 38 9.09 45.74 36.96
C ALA A 38 10.53 45.70 36.44
N ARG A 39 11.35 44.86 37.03
CA ARG A 39 12.66 44.50 36.49
C ARG A 39 12.48 43.28 35.57
N ILE A 40 12.83 43.43 34.32
CA ILE A 40 12.92 42.28 33.40
C ILE A 40 14.09 41.43 33.89
N ILE A 41 13.79 40.34 34.59
CA ILE A 41 14.79 39.40 35.12
C ILE A 41 15.35 38.55 33.99
N ASP A 42 14.51 38.20 33.00
CA ASP A 42 14.92 37.45 31.83
C ASP A 42 14.09 37.90 30.62
N SER A 43 14.73 38.01 29.45
CA SER A 43 14.00 38.27 28.23
C SER A 43 13.44 36.93 27.70
N ALA A 44 12.22 36.94 27.18
CA ALA A 44 11.61 35.77 26.63
C ALA A 44 12.43 35.21 25.45
N PHE A 45 13.19 34.16 25.70
CA PHE A 45 13.91 33.41 24.65
C PHE A 45 13.05 32.25 24.18
N GLY A 46 12.60 32.30 22.93
CA GLY A 46 12.06 31.13 22.27
C GLY A 46 13.20 30.24 21.73
N PRO A 47 13.08 28.92 21.80
CA PRO A 47 14.05 28.05 21.14
C PRO A 47 14.12 28.39 19.65
N SER A 48 15.34 28.60 19.12
CA SER A 48 15.57 28.92 17.70
C SER A 48 15.19 27.77 16.75
N ARG A 49 14.93 26.58 17.31
CA ARG A 49 14.46 25.41 16.56
C ARG A 49 13.05 25.04 17.00
N PRO A 50 12.14 24.76 16.05
CA PRO A 50 10.80 24.31 16.37
C PRO A 50 10.86 22.96 17.12
N ILE A 51 10.17 22.88 18.24
CA ILE A 51 10.10 21.69 19.09
C ILE A 51 9.22 20.62 18.45
N SER A 52 8.20 21.04 17.69
CA SER A 52 7.23 20.18 17.01
C SER A 52 6.78 20.83 15.69
N PRO A 53 6.49 20.05 14.64
CA PRO A 53 6.75 18.60 14.49
C PRO A 53 8.24 18.30 14.23
N ARG A 54 8.72 17.16 14.72
CA ARG A 54 10.09 16.68 14.42
C ARG A 54 10.14 16.22 12.97
N LYS A 55 10.76 17.00 12.09
CA LYS A 55 10.84 16.73 10.64
C LYS A 55 11.31 15.31 10.32
N SER A 56 12.33 14.82 11.01
CA SER A 56 12.87 13.46 10.81
C SER A 56 11.84 12.38 11.13
N PHE A 57 11.02 12.56 12.17
CA PHE A 57 9.98 11.61 12.54
C PHE A 57 8.85 11.57 11.52
N VAL A 58 8.43 12.74 11.05
CA VAL A 58 7.40 12.85 9.99
C VAL A 58 7.89 12.21 8.69
N LEU A 59 9.13 12.48 8.29
CA LEU A 59 9.73 11.86 7.10
C LEU A 59 9.82 10.33 7.23
N MET A 60 10.20 9.82 8.41
CA MET A 60 10.26 8.38 8.66
C MET A 60 8.88 7.72 8.52
N ILE A 61 7.84 8.34 9.09
CA ILE A 61 6.46 7.82 8.95
C ILE A 61 5.99 7.86 7.50
N MET A 62 6.24 8.98 6.80
CA MET A 62 5.86 9.07 5.39
C MET A 62 6.59 8.05 4.52
N PHE A 63 7.86 7.81 4.77
CA PHE A 63 8.64 6.79 4.08
C PHE A 63 8.10 5.37 4.37
N ALA A 64 7.81 5.07 5.63
CA ALA A 64 7.24 3.79 6.02
C ALA A 64 5.86 3.56 5.37
N LEU A 65 4.98 4.57 5.39
CA LEU A 65 3.67 4.51 4.73
C LEU A 65 3.81 4.40 3.20
N GLY A 66 4.75 5.13 2.61
CA GLY A 66 5.02 5.09 1.17
C GLY A 66 5.41 3.69 0.69
N ILE A 67 6.10 2.91 1.52
CA ILE A 67 6.44 1.51 1.24
C ILE A 67 5.27 0.59 1.61
N ALA A 68 4.65 0.78 2.77
CA ALA A 68 3.61 -0.12 3.28
C ALA A 68 2.36 -0.15 2.38
N ILE A 69 1.94 1.00 1.85
CA ILE A 69 0.72 1.09 1.02
C ILE A 69 0.81 0.24 -0.26
N PRO A 70 1.85 0.36 -1.12
CA PRO A 70 1.93 -0.46 -2.32
C PRO A 70 2.07 -1.96 -1.99
N PHE A 71 2.80 -2.33 -0.94
CA PHE A 71 2.87 -3.73 -0.51
C PHE A 71 1.53 -4.25 -0.01
N ALA A 72 0.77 -3.46 0.75
CA ALA A 72 -0.57 -3.83 1.20
C ALA A 72 -1.53 -4.01 0.01
N LEU A 73 -1.46 -3.14 -1.00
CA LEU A 73 -2.28 -3.27 -2.20
C LEU A 73 -1.93 -4.52 -3.02
N LEU A 74 -0.65 -4.83 -3.19
CA LEU A 74 -0.21 -6.07 -3.87
C LEU A 74 -0.66 -7.31 -3.10
N TYR A 75 -0.51 -7.31 -1.79
CA TYR A 75 -0.94 -8.42 -0.92
C TYR A 75 -2.46 -8.61 -0.97
N LEU A 76 -3.22 -7.51 -0.92
CA LEU A 76 -4.68 -7.57 -1.05
C LEU A 76 -5.10 -8.12 -2.40
N ARG A 77 -4.43 -7.72 -3.49
CA ARG A 77 -4.66 -8.25 -4.83
C ARG A 77 -4.38 -9.76 -4.91
N GLU A 78 -3.32 -10.23 -4.27
CA GLU A 78 -2.97 -11.66 -4.24
C GLU A 78 -4.00 -12.50 -3.48
N ILE A 79 -4.57 -11.97 -2.38
CA ILE A 79 -5.65 -12.65 -1.62
C ILE A 79 -6.94 -12.73 -2.44
N ILE A 80 -7.26 -11.70 -3.21
CA ILE A 80 -8.50 -11.65 -4.02
C ILE A 80 -8.34 -12.50 -5.29
N ASP A 81 -7.12 -12.72 -5.76
CA ASP A 81 -6.87 -13.51 -6.96
C ASP A 81 -7.05 -15.01 -6.66
N THR A 82 -8.21 -15.53 -7.02
CA THR A 82 -8.56 -16.94 -6.89
C THR A 82 -8.16 -17.79 -8.10
N SER A 83 -7.31 -17.26 -8.99
CA SER A 83 -6.87 -17.97 -10.19
C SER A 83 -5.99 -19.16 -9.84
N VAL A 84 -6.29 -20.30 -10.44
CA VAL A 84 -5.45 -21.50 -10.35
C VAL A 84 -4.18 -21.29 -11.17
N ARG A 85 -3.03 -21.19 -10.52
CA ARG A 85 -1.73 -20.96 -11.18
C ARG A 85 -0.79 -22.15 -11.13
N SER A 86 -1.02 -23.07 -10.20
CA SER A 86 -0.13 -24.20 -10.02
C SER A 86 -0.86 -25.49 -9.63
N ARG A 87 -0.18 -26.62 -9.84
CA ARG A 87 -0.63 -27.92 -9.36
C ARG A 87 -0.99 -27.92 -7.87
N LYS A 88 -0.20 -27.23 -7.05
CA LYS A 88 -0.44 -27.15 -5.60
C LYS A 88 -1.76 -26.48 -5.23
N ASP A 89 -2.25 -25.57 -6.06
CA ASP A 89 -3.53 -24.90 -5.82
C ASP A 89 -4.70 -25.87 -6.06
N ILE A 90 -4.57 -26.76 -7.05
CA ILE A 90 -5.57 -27.81 -7.32
C ILE A 90 -5.57 -28.83 -6.17
N GLU A 91 -4.39 -29.33 -5.77
CA GLU A 91 -4.25 -30.36 -4.74
C GLU A 91 -4.74 -29.91 -3.35
N LYS A 92 -4.80 -28.58 -3.08
CA LYS A 92 -5.40 -28.05 -1.84
C LYS A 92 -6.91 -28.21 -1.77
N PHE A 93 -7.59 -28.13 -2.92
CA PHE A 93 -9.05 -28.11 -2.98
C PHE A 93 -9.67 -29.44 -3.41
N THR A 94 -8.89 -30.32 -3.99
CA THR A 94 -9.43 -31.59 -4.51
C THR A 94 -8.43 -32.73 -4.37
N THR A 95 -8.96 -33.95 -4.18
CA THR A 95 -8.20 -35.20 -4.20
C THR A 95 -8.13 -35.82 -5.62
N ILE A 96 -8.67 -35.13 -6.64
CA ILE A 96 -8.65 -35.60 -8.02
C ILE A 96 -7.21 -35.61 -8.51
N PRO A 97 -6.75 -36.70 -9.14
CA PRO A 97 -5.39 -36.80 -9.61
C PRO A 97 -5.13 -35.78 -10.73
N TYR A 98 -4.04 -35.09 -10.61
CA TYR A 98 -3.57 -34.10 -11.56
C TYR A 98 -2.89 -34.81 -12.75
N LEU A 99 -3.38 -34.58 -13.97
CA LEU A 99 -2.90 -35.22 -15.17
C LEU A 99 -1.75 -34.48 -15.87
N GLY A 100 -1.71 -33.17 -15.78
CA GLY A 100 -0.68 -32.36 -16.41
C GLY A 100 -1.13 -30.97 -16.80
N ASP A 101 -0.16 -30.15 -17.23
CA ASP A 101 -0.35 -28.81 -17.75
C ASP A 101 -0.22 -28.79 -19.26
N ILE A 102 -1.04 -28.01 -19.92
CA ILE A 102 -0.92 -27.72 -21.35
C ILE A 102 -0.50 -26.25 -21.48
N PRO A 103 0.70 -25.97 -22.01
CA PRO A 103 1.17 -24.60 -22.18
C PRO A 103 0.32 -23.82 -23.18
N VAL A 104 0.22 -22.53 -23.02
CA VAL A 104 -0.49 -21.64 -23.93
C VAL A 104 0.19 -21.67 -25.31
N PHE A 105 -0.58 -21.98 -26.34
CA PHE A 105 -0.10 -21.93 -27.70
C PHE A 105 -0.15 -20.52 -28.27
N THR A 106 1.02 -19.94 -28.51
CA THR A 106 1.18 -18.62 -29.14
C THR A 106 1.50 -18.62 -30.62
N GLY A 107 1.57 -19.81 -31.22
CA GLY A 107 1.88 -19.98 -32.65
C GLY A 107 0.70 -19.73 -33.59
N LYS A 108 0.97 -19.77 -34.91
CA LYS A 108 -0.07 -19.71 -35.93
C LYS A 108 -0.97 -20.93 -35.81
N LYS A 109 -2.27 -20.74 -35.57
CA LYS A 109 -3.26 -21.84 -35.55
C LYS A 109 -3.26 -22.53 -36.92
N HIS A 110 -3.01 -23.83 -36.94
CA HIS A 110 -3.32 -24.62 -38.10
C HIS A 110 -4.84 -24.67 -38.29
N SER A 111 -5.30 -24.77 -39.51
CA SER A 111 -6.71 -24.61 -39.92
C SER A 111 -7.75 -25.49 -39.21
N ARG A 112 -7.36 -26.38 -38.33
CA ARG A 112 -8.26 -27.28 -37.57
C ARG A 112 -7.96 -27.30 -36.07
N GLY A 113 -7.18 -26.37 -35.54
CA GLY A 113 -6.83 -26.34 -34.10
C GLY A 113 -5.88 -27.47 -33.66
N ILE A 114 -5.38 -28.30 -34.58
CA ILE A 114 -4.41 -29.37 -34.31
C ILE A 114 -3.02 -28.76 -34.32
N VAL A 115 -2.33 -28.87 -33.19
CA VAL A 115 -0.98 -28.31 -32.97
C VAL A 115 0.06 -29.41 -32.73
N VAL A 116 -0.37 -30.57 -32.28
CA VAL A 116 0.52 -31.72 -32.02
C VAL A 116 1.03 -32.33 -33.31
N ARG A 117 2.28 -32.79 -33.30
CA ARG A 117 2.94 -33.44 -34.41
C ARG A 117 3.52 -34.79 -33.98
N GLU A 118 3.54 -35.77 -34.85
CA GLU A 118 4.02 -37.13 -34.54
C GLU A 118 5.44 -37.12 -33.97
N ASN A 119 6.35 -36.41 -34.60
CA ASN A 119 7.75 -36.27 -34.18
C ASN A 119 8.07 -34.86 -33.66
N GLY A 120 7.06 -34.08 -33.22
CA GLY A 120 7.24 -32.73 -32.71
C GLY A 120 7.99 -32.74 -31.38
N ARG A 121 9.03 -31.87 -31.24
CA ARG A 121 9.80 -31.65 -30.02
C ARG A 121 9.40 -30.36 -29.35
N ASP A 122 8.30 -29.79 -29.75
CA ASP A 122 7.73 -28.58 -29.16
C ASP A 122 7.07 -28.91 -27.81
N SER A 123 7.07 -27.93 -26.88
CA SER A 123 6.56 -28.13 -25.54
C SER A 123 5.10 -28.56 -25.49
N ILE A 124 4.30 -28.16 -26.47
CA ILE A 124 2.90 -28.54 -26.57
C ILE A 124 2.74 -30.02 -26.94
N SER A 125 3.45 -30.50 -27.97
CA SER A 125 3.41 -31.91 -28.37
C SER A 125 3.87 -32.83 -27.24
N GLU A 126 4.87 -32.39 -26.49
CA GLU A 126 5.37 -33.09 -25.32
C GLU A 126 4.36 -33.11 -24.16
N ALA A 127 3.72 -31.96 -23.87
CA ALA A 127 2.68 -31.89 -22.85
C ALA A 127 1.51 -32.84 -23.13
N PHE A 128 1.06 -32.95 -24.37
CA PHE A 128 0.02 -33.90 -24.74
C PHE A 128 0.48 -35.37 -24.67
N ARG A 129 1.76 -35.68 -24.94
CA ARG A 129 2.32 -37.02 -24.73
C ARG A 129 2.35 -37.39 -23.26
N ILE A 130 2.76 -36.49 -22.42
CA ILE A 130 2.76 -36.64 -20.94
C ILE A 130 1.33 -36.88 -20.47
N LEU A 131 0.38 -36.05 -20.93
CA LEU A 131 -1.04 -36.17 -20.57
C LEU A 131 -1.56 -37.56 -20.94
N ARG A 132 -1.29 -38.05 -22.17
CA ARG A 132 -1.66 -39.39 -22.60
C ARG A 132 -1.04 -40.47 -21.71
N ALA A 133 0.25 -40.36 -21.39
CA ALA A 133 0.95 -41.33 -20.54
C ALA A 133 0.31 -41.37 -19.13
N ASN A 134 0.03 -40.23 -18.56
CA ASN A 134 -0.61 -40.15 -17.26
C ASN A 134 -2.03 -40.73 -17.26
N MET A 135 -2.81 -40.48 -18.31
CA MET A 135 -4.11 -41.16 -18.50
C MET A 135 -3.97 -42.67 -18.57
N GLY A 136 -2.92 -43.18 -19.24
CA GLY A 136 -2.62 -44.62 -19.31
C GLY A 136 -2.34 -45.21 -17.93
N PHE A 137 -1.60 -44.51 -17.08
CA PHE A 137 -1.33 -44.96 -15.72
C PHE A 137 -2.59 -44.99 -14.81
N MET A 138 -3.55 -44.12 -15.06
CA MET A 138 -4.82 -44.13 -14.32
C MET A 138 -5.73 -45.28 -14.74
N ASN A 139 -5.60 -45.78 -15.96
CA ASN A 139 -6.37 -46.91 -16.46
C ASN A 139 -5.72 -48.26 -16.07
N THR A 140 -5.70 -48.52 -14.76
CA THR A 140 -5.03 -49.71 -14.18
C THR A 140 -5.60 -51.02 -14.67
N SER A 141 -6.86 -51.08 -15.14
CA SER A 141 -7.53 -52.27 -15.61
C SER A 141 -7.49 -52.44 -17.15
N GLY A 142 -6.95 -51.46 -17.90
CA GLY A 142 -6.90 -51.49 -19.35
C GLY A 142 -8.26 -51.48 -20.07
N SER A 143 -9.35 -51.41 -19.33
CA SER A 143 -10.71 -51.56 -19.83
C SER A 143 -11.38 -50.20 -20.23
N GLN A 144 -10.86 -49.10 -19.78
CA GLN A 144 -11.44 -47.78 -20.06
C GLN A 144 -11.01 -47.31 -21.46
N LYS A 145 -11.98 -47.27 -22.35
CA LYS A 145 -11.78 -46.85 -23.75
C LYS A 145 -12.52 -45.57 -24.11
N VAL A 146 -13.34 -45.06 -23.16
CA VAL A 146 -14.15 -43.87 -23.37
C VAL A 146 -13.73 -42.79 -22.34
N PHE A 147 -13.44 -41.61 -22.85
CA PHE A 147 -13.04 -40.44 -22.05
C PHE A 147 -13.97 -39.29 -22.37
N LEU A 148 -14.48 -38.64 -21.31
CA LEU A 148 -15.27 -37.42 -21.41
C LEU A 148 -14.40 -36.23 -21.02
N ILE A 149 -14.33 -35.23 -21.90
CA ILE A 149 -13.63 -33.99 -21.64
C ILE A 149 -14.68 -32.87 -21.39
N THR A 150 -14.66 -32.29 -20.23
CA THR A 150 -15.58 -31.22 -19.84
C THR A 150 -14.85 -30.04 -19.22
N SER A 151 -15.52 -28.91 -19.10
CA SER A 151 -15.02 -27.74 -18.39
C SER A 151 -16.15 -26.99 -17.69
N SER A 152 -15.84 -26.24 -16.68
CA SER A 152 -16.78 -25.41 -15.94
C SER A 152 -17.15 -24.10 -16.66
N THR A 153 -16.33 -23.67 -17.62
CA THR A 153 -16.51 -22.40 -18.35
C THR A 153 -16.51 -22.60 -19.85
N GLU A 154 -17.25 -21.76 -20.55
CA GLU A 154 -17.18 -21.68 -22.00
C GLU A 154 -15.79 -21.22 -22.45
N HIS A 155 -15.41 -21.61 -23.65
CA HIS A 155 -14.10 -21.30 -24.26
C HIS A 155 -12.87 -21.74 -23.44
N ALA A 156 -13.01 -22.62 -22.47
CA ALA A 156 -11.88 -23.18 -21.70
C ALA A 156 -10.91 -24.05 -22.50
N GLY A 157 -11.21 -24.31 -23.78
CA GLY A 157 -10.37 -25.08 -24.67
C GLY A 157 -10.70 -26.58 -24.74
N LYS A 158 -11.91 -27.02 -24.36
CA LYS A 158 -12.36 -28.43 -24.42
C LYS A 158 -12.03 -29.09 -25.76
N THR A 159 -12.55 -28.50 -26.84
CA THR A 159 -12.37 -29.04 -28.20
C THR A 159 -10.90 -29.04 -28.61
N PHE A 160 -10.12 -28.03 -28.21
CA PHE A 160 -8.68 -28.01 -28.46
C PHE A 160 -7.96 -29.17 -27.77
N VAL A 161 -8.26 -29.40 -26.48
CA VAL A 161 -7.67 -30.52 -25.74
C VAL A 161 -8.11 -31.84 -26.28
N ALA A 162 -9.42 -32.03 -26.54
CA ALA A 162 -9.98 -33.29 -27.10
C ALA A 162 -9.35 -33.65 -28.43
N THR A 163 -9.27 -32.72 -29.36
CA THR A 163 -8.73 -32.94 -30.70
C THR A 163 -7.24 -33.28 -30.65
N ASN A 164 -6.44 -32.55 -29.90
CA ASN A 164 -5.00 -32.82 -29.83
C ASN A 164 -4.68 -34.12 -29.07
N LEU A 165 -5.44 -34.43 -28.01
CA LEU A 165 -5.32 -35.71 -27.31
C LEU A 165 -5.70 -36.89 -28.18
N ALA A 166 -6.77 -36.77 -28.98
CA ALA A 166 -7.15 -37.77 -29.96
C ALA A 166 -6.03 -38.03 -31.00
N MET A 167 -5.41 -36.92 -31.49
CA MET A 167 -4.28 -37.05 -32.45
C MET A 167 -3.07 -37.73 -31.83
N VAL A 168 -2.68 -37.42 -30.61
CA VAL A 168 -1.53 -38.06 -29.94
C VAL A 168 -1.80 -39.54 -29.68
N ASN A 169 -3.04 -39.92 -29.38
CA ASN A 169 -3.42 -41.35 -29.30
C ASN A 169 -3.38 -42.03 -30.63
N ALA A 170 -3.83 -41.38 -31.72
CA ALA A 170 -3.76 -41.91 -33.07
C ALA A 170 -2.32 -42.14 -33.56
N PHE A 171 -1.40 -41.19 -33.28
CA PHE A 171 0.04 -41.32 -33.54
C PHE A 171 0.68 -42.52 -32.81
N SER A 172 0.07 -43.00 -31.75
CA SER A 172 0.52 -44.21 -31.05
C SER A 172 -0.08 -45.51 -31.56
N GLY A 173 -0.73 -45.47 -32.73
CA GLY A 173 -1.33 -46.64 -33.38
C GLY A 173 -2.74 -47.01 -32.89
N ASN A 174 -3.33 -46.21 -31.99
CA ASN A 174 -4.69 -46.45 -31.51
C ASN A 174 -5.74 -45.93 -32.51
N LYS A 175 -6.85 -46.67 -32.65
CA LYS A 175 -8.02 -46.18 -33.38
C LYS A 175 -8.85 -45.28 -32.44
N VAL A 176 -9.00 -44.04 -32.83
CA VAL A 176 -9.68 -43.01 -32.00
C VAL A 176 -10.88 -42.45 -32.75
N LEU A 177 -12.03 -42.41 -32.07
CA LEU A 177 -13.23 -41.71 -32.52
C LEU A 177 -13.44 -40.50 -31.61
N LEU A 178 -13.48 -39.30 -32.18
CA LEU A 178 -13.82 -38.07 -31.49
C LEU A 178 -15.28 -37.72 -31.79
N ILE A 179 -16.09 -37.56 -30.73
CA ILE A 179 -17.48 -37.14 -30.84
C ILE A 179 -17.58 -35.77 -30.15
N ASP A 180 -18.01 -34.79 -30.89
CA ASP A 180 -18.30 -33.45 -30.36
C ASP A 180 -19.80 -33.37 -30.02
N LEU A 181 -20.10 -33.06 -28.79
CA LEU A 181 -21.47 -32.99 -28.27
C LEU A 181 -21.90 -31.57 -27.96
N ASP A 182 -21.06 -30.59 -28.32
CA ASP A 182 -21.28 -29.17 -28.02
C ASP A 182 -22.11 -28.49 -29.10
#